data_10e9a134fee22a1e7a04b6cb2ef17086
#
_entry.id   10e9a134fee22a1e7a04b6cb2ef17086
#
_cell.length_a   1.000
_cell.length_b   1.000
_cell.length_c   1.000
_cell.angle_alpha   90.00
_cell.angle_beta   90.00
_cell.angle_gamma   90.00
#
_symmetry.space_group_name_H-M   'P 1'
#
loop_
_entity.id
_entity.type
_entity.pdbx_description
1 polymer ?
#
loop_
_entity_poly.entity_id
_entity_poly.type
_entity_poly.pdbx_seq_one_letter_code
_entity_poly.pdbx_strand_id
1 'polypeptide(L)'
;MSVDQPRVLVVEDEPAQREVLAYNLEAEGFAVSRAQDGEEALMLVEETAPDVIVLDWMMPNLSGIEVCRRLKVKPDTRGIPIIMLSARSEEVDRVRGLETGADDYVIKPYSVIELMARVRSQLRRVRPTATGEILEYEDIILNSVSHRVKRGDAEVQLGPTEFRLLSTFMEKPGRVFSREQLLDRVWGRDIYVDTRTVDVHIGRLRKALTHHGGSD
;
A
#
# COMPACT_ATOMS: atom_id res chain seq x y z
N MET A 1 -4.62 20.29 -0.55
CA MET A 1 -4.36 19.30 0.53
C MET A 1 -4.35 17.93 -0.13
N SER A 2 -3.18 17.37 -0.42
CA SER A 2 -3.10 16.03 -1.02
C SER A 2 -3.44 15.03 0.08
N VAL A 3 -4.62 14.43 -0.02
CA VAL A 3 -4.95 13.20 0.70
C VAL A 3 -3.87 12.19 0.29
N ASP A 4 -3.29 11.50 1.26
CA ASP A 4 -2.29 10.44 1.01
C ASP A 4 -2.95 9.34 0.16
N GLN A 5 -2.80 9.46 -1.16
CA GLN A 5 -3.44 8.57 -2.14
C GLN A 5 -2.86 7.17 -2.01
N PRO A 6 -3.71 6.12 -1.97
CA PRO A 6 -3.22 4.75 -2.00
C PRO A 6 -2.42 4.50 -3.27
N ARG A 7 -1.28 3.82 -3.11
CA ARG A 7 -0.34 3.55 -4.20
C ARG A 7 -0.60 2.18 -4.80
N VAL A 8 -0.83 2.14 -6.09
CA VAL A 8 -1.05 0.91 -6.84
C VAL A 8 0.06 0.75 -7.87
N LEU A 9 0.72 -0.40 -7.88
CA LEU A 9 1.66 -0.77 -8.94
C LEU A 9 0.92 -1.64 -9.96
N VAL A 10 0.90 -1.21 -11.21
CA VAL A 10 0.40 -1.98 -12.35
C VAL A 10 1.59 -2.59 -13.09
N VAL A 11 1.58 -3.91 -13.26
CA VAL A 11 2.61 -4.67 -13.96
C VAL A 11 1.97 -5.42 -15.12
N GLU A 12 2.21 -4.99 -16.33
CA GLU A 12 1.60 -5.50 -17.56
C GLU A 12 2.56 -5.22 -18.74
N ASP A 13 2.91 -6.21 -19.53
CA ASP A 13 3.87 -6.06 -20.62
C ASP A 13 3.25 -5.38 -21.85
N GLU A 14 1.94 -5.55 -22.08
CA GLU A 14 1.26 -4.89 -23.18
C GLU A 14 0.97 -3.41 -22.89
N PRO A 15 1.58 -2.45 -23.60
CA PRO A 15 1.47 -1.03 -23.27
C PRO A 15 0.03 -0.52 -23.25
N ALA A 16 -0.81 -0.96 -24.21
CA ALA A 16 -2.19 -0.51 -24.29
C ALA A 16 -3.02 -0.96 -23.07
N GLN A 17 -2.86 -2.21 -22.62
CA GLN A 17 -3.54 -2.73 -21.43
C GLN A 17 -3.04 -2.02 -20.17
N ARG A 18 -1.72 -1.84 -20.06
CA ARG A 18 -1.11 -1.13 -18.92
C ARG A 18 -1.66 0.29 -18.76
N GLU A 19 -1.75 1.06 -19.86
CA GLU A 19 -2.27 2.43 -19.82
C GLU A 19 -3.77 2.47 -19.50
N VAL A 20 -4.57 1.55 -20.03
CA VAL A 20 -6.01 1.46 -19.70
C VAL A 20 -6.22 1.15 -18.22
N LEU A 21 -5.44 0.22 -17.66
CA LEU A 21 -5.49 -0.09 -16.24
C LEU A 21 -5.10 1.11 -15.38
N ALA A 22 -3.97 1.74 -15.71
CA ALA A 22 -3.47 2.90 -15.00
C ALA A 22 -4.47 4.06 -15.03
N TYR A 23 -5.01 4.38 -16.18
CA TYR A 23 -6.01 5.44 -16.36
C TYR A 23 -7.25 5.22 -15.46
N ASN A 24 -7.79 3.99 -15.44
CA ASN A 24 -8.96 3.69 -14.61
C ASN A 24 -8.65 3.77 -13.11
N LEU A 25 -7.47 3.33 -12.70
CA LEU A 25 -7.03 3.42 -11.29
C LEU A 25 -6.79 4.88 -10.87
N GLU A 26 -6.19 5.69 -11.74
CA GLU A 26 -5.99 7.13 -11.48
C GLU A 26 -7.33 7.88 -11.41
N ALA A 27 -8.30 7.54 -12.26
CA ALA A 27 -9.66 8.09 -12.22
C ALA A 27 -10.39 7.77 -10.90
N GLU A 28 -10.06 6.65 -10.24
CA GLU A 28 -10.55 6.28 -8.91
C GLU A 28 -9.78 6.95 -7.76
N GLY A 29 -8.78 7.79 -8.06
CA GLY A 29 -8.03 8.56 -7.09
C GLY A 29 -6.80 7.84 -6.52
N PHE A 30 -6.31 6.78 -7.16
CA PHE A 30 -5.08 6.10 -6.76
C PHE A 30 -3.83 6.75 -7.37
N ALA A 31 -2.71 6.70 -6.65
CA ALA A 31 -1.39 7.01 -7.21
C ALA A 31 -0.84 5.77 -7.90
N VAL A 32 -0.66 5.81 -9.23
CA VAL A 32 -0.31 4.62 -10.01
C VAL A 32 1.14 4.67 -10.50
N SER A 33 1.89 3.62 -10.17
CA SER A 33 3.18 3.30 -10.79
C SER A 33 2.98 2.22 -11.86
N ARG A 34 3.76 2.25 -12.93
CA ARG A 34 3.66 1.36 -14.08
C ARG A 34 4.96 0.61 -14.27
N ALA A 35 4.89 -0.70 -14.43
CA ALA A 35 6.01 -1.55 -14.81
C ALA A 35 5.65 -2.34 -16.07
N GLN A 36 6.59 -2.46 -17.00
CA GLN A 36 6.42 -3.20 -18.24
C GLN A 36 6.87 -4.65 -18.16
N ASP A 37 7.61 -5.00 -17.11
CA ASP A 37 8.10 -6.36 -16.89
C ASP A 37 8.33 -6.63 -15.39
N GLY A 38 8.70 -7.88 -15.09
CA GLY A 38 8.90 -8.31 -13.71
C GLY A 38 10.13 -7.72 -13.02
N GLU A 39 11.17 -7.36 -13.75
CA GLU A 39 12.40 -6.78 -13.17
C GLU A 39 12.12 -5.33 -12.76
N GLU A 40 11.50 -4.54 -13.63
CA GLU A 40 11.07 -3.19 -13.32
C GLU A 40 10.05 -3.19 -12.16
N ALA A 41 9.14 -4.18 -12.13
CA ALA A 41 8.21 -4.33 -11.01
C ALA A 41 8.92 -4.49 -9.67
N LEU A 42 9.95 -5.33 -9.59
CA LEU A 42 10.71 -5.54 -8.36
C LEU A 42 11.44 -4.28 -7.90
N MET A 43 12.02 -3.50 -8.84
CA MET A 43 12.64 -2.21 -8.53
C MET A 43 11.62 -1.20 -8.01
N LEU A 44 10.50 -1.04 -8.70
CA LEU A 44 9.45 -0.10 -8.32
C LEU A 44 8.80 -0.46 -6.99
N VAL A 45 8.71 -1.73 -6.61
CA VAL A 45 8.24 -2.13 -5.28
C VAL A 45 9.16 -1.59 -4.18
N GLU A 46 10.47 -1.65 -4.37
CA GLU A 46 11.44 -1.13 -3.41
C GLU A 46 11.41 0.41 -3.33
N GLU A 47 11.31 1.07 -4.48
CA GLU A 47 11.29 2.54 -4.57
C GLU A 47 9.97 3.15 -4.05
N THR A 48 8.83 2.58 -4.47
CA THR A 48 7.53 3.21 -4.27
C THR A 48 6.75 2.68 -3.08
N ALA A 49 7.13 1.51 -2.57
CA ALA A 49 6.42 0.81 -1.50
C ALA A 49 4.89 0.80 -1.74
N PRO A 50 4.37 0.16 -2.81
CA PRO A 50 2.96 0.20 -3.17
C PRO A 50 2.09 -0.46 -2.09
N ASP A 51 0.84 -0.05 -2.03
CA ASP A 51 -0.16 -0.61 -1.12
C ASP A 51 -0.86 -1.84 -1.69
N VAL A 52 -0.93 -1.93 -3.03
CA VAL A 52 -1.46 -3.07 -3.80
C VAL A 52 -0.69 -3.19 -5.10
N ILE A 53 -0.50 -4.42 -5.57
CA ILE A 53 0.08 -4.73 -6.88
C ILE A 53 -0.97 -5.43 -7.73
N VAL A 54 -1.21 -4.91 -8.94
CA VAL A 54 -1.97 -5.58 -10.01
C VAL A 54 -0.96 -6.13 -10.99
N LEU A 55 -0.89 -7.46 -11.12
CA LEU A 55 0.22 -8.16 -11.75
C LEU A 55 -0.27 -9.12 -12.81
N ASP A 56 0.14 -8.93 -14.07
CA ASP A 56 -0.12 -9.93 -15.10
C ASP A 56 0.69 -11.20 -14.83
N TRP A 57 0.03 -12.32 -15.04
CA TRP A 57 0.62 -13.64 -14.93
C TRP A 57 1.67 -13.90 -16.02
N MET A 58 1.32 -13.57 -17.28
CA MET A 58 2.09 -13.94 -18.46
C MET A 58 2.89 -12.77 -18.99
N MET A 59 4.09 -12.61 -18.48
CA MET A 59 5.05 -11.62 -18.97
C MET A 59 6.32 -12.31 -19.47
N PRO A 60 7.00 -11.71 -20.45
CA PRO A 60 8.30 -12.22 -20.93
C PRO A 60 9.38 -12.11 -19.84
N ASN A 61 10.44 -12.92 -19.98
CA ASN A 61 11.60 -12.97 -19.10
C ASN A 61 11.27 -13.41 -17.67
N LEU A 62 10.70 -12.54 -16.84
CA LEU A 62 10.28 -12.83 -15.47
C LEU A 62 8.76 -12.85 -15.37
N SER A 63 8.19 -14.06 -15.24
CA SER A 63 6.73 -14.22 -15.14
C SER A 63 6.17 -13.60 -13.86
N GLY A 64 4.87 -13.20 -13.90
CA GLY A 64 4.18 -12.65 -12.73
C GLY A 64 4.17 -13.61 -11.53
N ILE A 65 4.09 -14.92 -11.76
CA ILE A 65 4.22 -15.92 -10.69
C ILE A 65 5.57 -15.81 -9.97
N GLU A 66 6.64 -15.69 -10.72
CA GLU A 66 7.98 -15.61 -10.13
C GLU A 66 8.18 -14.27 -9.38
N VAL A 67 7.64 -13.16 -9.92
CA VAL A 67 7.60 -11.87 -9.22
C VAL A 67 6.83 -12.03 -7.89
N CYS A 68 5.63 -12.61 -7.93
CA CYS A 68 4.80 -12.85 -6.74
C CYS A 68 5.58 -13.67 -5.70
N ARG A 69 6.19 -14.78 -6.10
CA ARG A 69 6.98 -15.63 -5.21
C ARG A 69 8.11 -14.86 -4.53
N ARG A 70 8.89 -14.09 -5.29
CA ARG A 70 10.02 -13.29 -4.75
C ARG A 70 9.54 -12.25 -3.74
N LEU A 71 8.41 -11.58 -4.02
CA LEU A 71 7.84 -10.59 -3.12
C LEU A 71 7.30 -11.22 -1.83
N LYS A 72 6.67 -12.40 -1.92
CA LYS A 72 6.08 -13.08 -0.76
C LYS A 72 7.10 -13.75 0.16
N VAL A 73 8.31 -14.02 -0.31
CA VAL A 73 9.40 -14.58 0.52
C VAL A 73 10.09 -13.48 1.35
N LYS A 74 10.21 -12.26 0.83
CA LYS A 74 10.88 -11.15 1.53
C LYS A 74 10.00 -10.59 2.66
N PRO A 75 10.51 -10.47 3.91
CA PRO A 75 9.74 -9.95 5.06
C PRO A 75 9.12 -8.57 4.79
N ASP A 76 9.85 -7.68 4.09
CA ASP A 76 9.43 -6.29 3.86
C ASP A 76 8.33 -6.16 2.81
N THR A 77 8.19 -7.12 1.89
CA THR A 77 7.24 -7.06 0.78
C THR A 77 6.13 -8.09 0.84
N ARG A 78 6.29 -9.17 1.65
CA ARG A 78 5.28 -10.25 1.76
C ARG A 78 3.89 -9.77 2.17
N GLY A 79 3.81 -8.66 2.90
CA GLY A 79 2.56 -8.05 3.34
C GLY A 79 1.85 -7.19 2.29
N ILE A 80 2.45 -6.98 1.10
CA ILE A 80 1.82 -6.24 0.02
C ILE A 80 0.83 -7.17 -0.69
N PRO A 81 -0.48 -6.83 -0.76
CA PRO A 81 -1.45 -7.63 -1.50
C PRO A 81 -1.15 -7.62 -2.99
N ILE A 82 -1.28 -8.80 -3.60
CA ILE A 82 -1.07 -9.01 -5.03
C ILE A 82 -2.34 -9.57 -5.65
N ILE A 83 -2.87 -8.86 -6.65
CA ILE A 83 -3.99 -9.30 -7.49
C ILE A 83 -3.39 -9.77 -8.80
N MET A 84 -3.49 -11.09 -9.07
CA MET A 84 -3.00 -11.67 -10.32
C MET A 84 -4.04 -11.52 -11.42
N LEU A 85 -3.62 -11.05 -12.60
CA LEU A 85 -4.43 -11.06 -13.82
C LEU A 85 -3.98 -12.22 -14.71
N SER A 86 -4.92 -13.01 -15.23
CA SER A 86 -4.55 -14.13 -16.09
C SER A 86 -5.61 -14.42 -17.16
N ALA A 87 -5.15 -14.81 -18.35
CA ALA A 87 -5.99 -15.35 -19.40
C ALA A 87 -6.38 -16.82 -19.16
N ARG A 88 -5.81 -17.49 -18.15
CA ARG A 88 -6.02 -18.89 -17.87
C ARG A 88 -7.20 -19.07 -16.92
N SER A 89 -8.23 -19.80 -17.38
CA SER A 89 -9.46 -20.07 -16.65
C SER A 89 -9.46 -21.43 -15.97
N GLU A 90 -8.45 -22.27 -16.17
CA GLU A 90 -8.41 -23.61 -15.61
C GLU A 90 -8.23 -23.57 -14.08
N GLU A 91 -8.98 -24.42 -13.39
CA GLU A 91 -8.96 -24.49 -11.92
C GLU A 91 -7.55 -24.76 -11.37
N VAL A 92 -6.76 -25.56 -12.08
CA VAL A 92 -5.36 -25.90 -11.73
C VAL A 92 -4.45 -24.64 -11.73
N ASP A 93 -4.64 -23.74 -12.68
CA ASP A 93 -3.85 -22.50 -12.75
C ASP A 93 -4.25 -21.51 -11.67
N ARG A 94 -5.54 -21.46 -11.30
CA ARG A 94 -6.03 -20.65 -10.15
C ARG A 94 -5.45 -21.15 -8.83
N VAL A 95 -5.44 -22.45 -8.61
CA VAL A 95 -4.85 -23.08 -7.41
C VAL A 95 -3.36 -22.75 -7.34
N ARG A 96 -2.60 -22.91 -8.43
CA ARG A 96 -1.18 -22.53 -8.49
C ARG A 96 -0.94 -21.05 -8.20
N GLY A 97 -1.79 -20.16 -8.73
CA GLY A 97 -1.69 -18.71 -8.45
C GLY A 97 -1.85 -18.40 -6.97
N LEU A 98 -2.82 -19.02 -6.31
CA LEU A 98 -3.05 -18.86 -4.87
C LEU A 98 -1.96 -19.51 -4.02
N GLU A 99 -1.47 -20.69 -4.41
CA GLU A 99 -0.35 -21.39 -3.75
C GLU A 99 0.96 -20.62 -3.80
N THR A 100 1.15 -19.75 -4.81
CA THR A 100 2.31 -18.83 -4.87
C THR A 100 2.22 -17.65 -3.91
N GLY A 101 1.08 -17.49 -3.21
CA GLY A 101 0.85 -16.47 -2.21
C GLY A 101 0.16 -15.21 -2.73
N ALA A 102 -0.42 -15.22 -3.95
CA ALA A 102 -1.27 -14.14 -4.41
C ALA A 102 -2.53 -14.04 -3.52
N ASP A 103 -2.97 -12.80 -3.25
CA ASP A 103 -4.09 -12.52 -2.35
C ASP A 103 -5.44 -12.54 -3.07
N ASP A 104 -5.43 -12.35 -4.39
CA ASP A 104 -6.61 -12.43 -5.25
C ASP A 104 -6.23 -12.79 -6.69
N TYR A 105 -7.22 -13.21 -7.47
CA TYR A 105 -7.05 -13.67 -8.84
C TYR A 105 -8.21 -13.20 -9.72
N VAL A 106 -7.89 -12.63 -10.88
CA VAL A 106 -8.87 -12.11 -11.85
C VAL A 106 -8.60 -12.71 -13.23
N ILE A 107 -9.63 -13.25 -13.85
CA ILE A 107 -9.55 -13.88 -15.18
C ILE A 107 -9.80 -12.83 -16.27
N LYS A 108 -8.90 -12.74 -17.24
CA LYS A 108 -9.11 -11.93 -18.47
C LYS A 108 -10.07 -12.68 -19.43
N PRO A 109 -11.08 -12.02 -20.07
CA PRO A 109 -11.40 -10.60 -19.92
C PRO A 109 -12.19 -10.32 -18.64
N TYR A 110 -11.88 -9.24 -17.97
CA TYR A 110 -12.54 -8.83 -16.73
C TYR A 110 -13.23 -7.47 -16.90
N SER A 111 -14.19 -7.22 -16.03
CA SER A 111 -14.80 -5.90 -15.90
C SER A 111 -13.89 -4.99 -15.08
N VAL A 112 -13.68 -3.75 -15.57
CA VAL A 112 -12.96 -2.70 -14.81
C VAL A 112 -13.62 -2.50 -13.44
N ILE A 113 -14.94 -2.51 -13.36
CA ILE A 113 -15.69 -2.37 -12.09
C ILE A 113 -15.34 -3.49 -11.11
N GLU A 114 -15.23 -4.74 -11.60
CA GLU A 114 -14.83 -5.88 -10.77
C GLU A 114 -13.40 -5.70 -10.24
N LEU A 115 -12.45 -5.36 -11.10
CA LEU A 115 -11.07 -5.14 -10.69
C LEU A 115 -10.96 -4.01 -9.66
N MET A 116 -11.65 -2.87 -9.87
CA MET A 116 -11.68 -1.76 -8.91
C MET A 116 -12.24 -2.17 -7.55
N ALA A 117 -13.30 -2.99 -7.53
CA ALA A 117 -13.87 -3.52 -6.29
C ALA A 117 -12.87 -4.41 -5.54
N ARG A 118 -12.09 -5.22 -6.25
CA ARG A 118 -11.04 -6.07 -5.68
C ARG A 118 -9.87 -5.26 -5.15
N VAL A 119 -9.39 -4.27 -5.90
CA VAL A 119 -8.33 -3.34 -5.45
C VAL A 119 -8.76 -2.64 -4.15
N ARG A 120 -9.97 -2.07 -4.11
CA ARG A 120 -10.52 -1.46 -2.88
C ARG A 120 -10.62 -2.46 -1.72
N SER A 121 -11.00 -3.70 -2.00
CA SER A 121 -11.07 -4.75 -0.97
C SER A 121 -9.69 -5.09 -0.39
N GLN A 122 -8.66 -5.18 -1.21
CA GLN A 122 -7.30 -5.41 -0.72
C GLN A 122 -6.75 -4.20 0.03
N LEU A 123 -7.04 -2.98 -0.45
CA LEU A 123 -6.64 -1.74 0.23
C LEU A 123 -7.24 -1.62 1.63
N ARG A 124 -8.52 -1.99 1.85
CA ARG A 124 -9.11 -2.00 3.20
C ARG A 124 -8.30 -2.82 4.20
N ARG A 125 -7.66 -3.90 3.75
CA ARG A 125 -6.84 -4.77 4.60
C ARG A 125 -5.49 -4.16 4.99
N VAL A 126 -4.91 -3.33 4.12
CA VAL A 126 -3.55 -2.79 4.30
C VAL A 126 -3.51 -1.30 4.58
N ARG A 127 -4.58 -0.58 4.25
CA ARG A 127 -4.79 0.86 4.52
C ARG A 127 -6.23 1.16 4.93
N PRO A 128 -6.65 0.72 6.12
CA PRO A 128 -8.00 0.99 6.61
C PRO A 128 -8.34 2.48 6.66
N THR A 129 -7.36 3.34 6.94
CA THR A 129 -7.54 4.80 6.98
C THR A 129 -7.91 5.42 5.64
N ALA A 130 -7.43 4.87 4.52
CA ALA A 130 -7.80 5.34 3.18
C ALA A 130 -9.27 5.03 2.83
N THR A 131 -9.89 4.08 3.55
CA THR A 131 -11.29 3.69 3.40
C THR A 131 -12.22 4.23 4.49
N GLY A 132 -11.71 5.10 5.38
CA GLY A 132 -12.49 5.74 6.42
C GLY A 132 -12.68 4.89 7.68
N GLU A 133 -11.84 3.91 7.91
CA GLU A 133 -11.94 3.00 9.06
C GLU A 133 -11.19 3.51 10.29
N ILE A 134 -11.54 2.92 11.45
CA ILE A 134 -10.85 3.15 12.72
C ILE A 134 -9.69 2.16 12.81
N LEU A 135 -8.49 2.66 13.09
CA LEU A 135 -7.33 1.82 13.39
C LEU A 135 -7.19 1.68 14.91
N GLU A 136 -6.91 0.45 15.34
CA GLU A 136 -6.64 0.13 16.75
C GLU A 136 -5.33 -0.65 16.85
N TYR A 137 -4.45 -0.21 17.73
CA TYR A 137 -3.21 -0.88 18.05
C TYR A 137 -2.87 -0.67 19.53
N GLU A 138 -2.85 -1.75 20.31
CA GLU A 138 -2.71 -1.71 21.77
C GLU A 138 -3.74 -0.77 22.42
N ASP A 139 -3.30 0.30 23.07
CA ASP A 139 -4.15 1.31 23.72
C ASP A 139 -4.42 2.54 22.83
N ILE A 140 -3.99 2.51 21.56
CA ILE A 140 -4.16 3.62 20.62
C ILE A 140 -5.31 3.34 19.65
N ILE A 141 -6.24 4.28 19.55
CA ILE A 141 -7.35 4.29 18.59
C ILE A 141 -7.22 5.54 17.71
N LEU A 142 -7.13 5.35 16.40
CA LEU A 142 -7.08 6.42 15.41
C LEU A 142 -8.31 6.35 14.50
N ASN A 143 -9.09 7.42 14.47
CA ASN A 143 -10.22 7.57 13.56
C ASN A 143 -9.84 8.52 12.43
N SER A 144 -9.73 7.97 11.21
CA SER A 144 -9.30 8.73 10.02
C SER A 144 -10.37 9.70 9.50
N VAL A 145 -11.66 9.42 9.74
CA VAL A 145 -12.77 10.27 9.29
C VAL A 145 -12.86 11.55 10.15
N SER A 146 -12.79 11.37 11.48
CA SER A 146 -12.87 12.50 12.40
C SER A 146 -11.53 13.15 12.72
N HIS A 147 -10.41 12.57 12.21
CA HIS A 147 -9.04 12.97 12.54
C HIS A 147 -8.74 13.00 14.04
N ARG A 148 -9.35 12.09 14.80
CA ARG A 148 -9.15 11.98 16.24
C ARG A 148 -8.29 10.80 16.60
N VAL A 149 -7.46 10.98 17.60
CA VAL A 149 -6.61 9.94 18.19
C VAL A 149 -6.90 9.85 19.68
N LYS A 150 -7.04 8.62 20.18
CA LYS A 150 -7.13 8.35 21.61
C LYS A 150 -6.00 7.40 22.01
N ARG A 151 -5.50 7.55 23.23
CA ARG A 151 -4.64 6.58 23.91
C ARG A 151 -5.27 6.22 25.25
N GLY A 152 -5.74 4.98 25.41
CA GLY A 152 -6.64 4.63 26.48
C GLY A 152 -7.90 5.50 26.45
N ASP A 153 -8.22 6.16 27.58
CA ASP A 153 -9.37 7.08 27.67
C ASP A 153 -9.02 8.54 27.31
N ALA A 154 -7.75 8.86 27.07
CA ALA A 154 -7.31 10.22 26.82
C ALA A 154 -7.28 10.56 25.32
N GLU A 155 -7.78 11.75 24.96
CA GLU A 155 -7.67 12.28 23.59
C GLU A 155 -6.27 12.85 23.37
N VAL A 156 -5.60 12.42 22.30
CA VAL A 156 -4.26 12.86 21.91
C VAL A 156 -4.36 13.87 20.78
N GLN A 157 -3.88 15.08 21.02
CA GLN A 157 -3.83 16.14 20.01
C GLN A 157 -2.58 16.00 19.14
N LEU A 158 -2.77 15.72 17.85
CA LEU A 158 -1.70 15.60 16.87
C LEU A 158 -1.83 16.66 15.79
N GLY A 159 -0.67 17.18 15.31
CA GLY A 159 -0.63 17.95 14.08
C GLY A 159 -0.91 17.06 12.85
N PRO A 160 -1.21 17.65 11.68
CA PRO A 160 -1.55 16.90 10.47
C PRO A 160 -0.45 15.94 10.02
N THR A 161 0.81 16.28 10.25
CA THR A 161 1.97 15.45 9.89
C THR A 161 2.15 14.29 10.84
N GLU A 162 2.05 14.55 12.17
CA GLU A 162 2.12 13.52 13.21
C GLU A 162 0.95 12.52 13.06
N PHE A 163 -0.25 13.00 12.72
CA PHE A 163 -1.40 12.14 12.45
C PHE A 163 -1.12 11.19 11.28
N ARG A 164 -0.59 11.69 10.15
CA ARG A 164 -0.23 10.87 8.99
C ARG A 164 0.88 9.87 9.30
N LEU A 165 1.89 10.25 10.08
CA LEU A 165 2.94 9.34 10.55
C LEU A 165 2.35 8.21 11.40
N LEU A 166 1.53 8.55 12.40
CA LEU A 166 0.87 7.55 13.26
C LEU A 166 -0.01 6.60 12.44
N SER A 167 -0.83 7.14 11.54
CA SER A 167 -1.64 6.37 10.60
C SER A 167 -0.78 5.37 9.80
N THR A 168 0.34 5.84 9.23
CA THR A 168 1.28 5.00 8.46
C THR A 168 1.85 3.84 9.30
N PHE A 169 2.18 4.08 10.57
CA PHE A 169 2.70 3.05 11.46
C PHE A 169 1.60 2.06 11.90
N MET A 170 0.41 2.58 12.24
CA MET A 170 -0.74 1.75 12.66
C MET A 170 -1.33 0.90 11.53
N GLU A 171 -1.23 1.36 10.27
CA GLU A 171 -1.62 0.56 9.11
C GLU A 171 -0.72 -0.67 8.90
N LYS A 172 0.53 -0.60 9.31
CA LYS A 172 1.53 -1.66 9.09
C LYS A 172 2.38 -1.91 10.35
N PRO A 173 1.76 -2.45 11.43
CA PRO A 173 2.48 -2.73 12.67
C PRO A 173 3.66 -3.69 12.45
N GLY A 174 4.79 -3.40 13.07
CA GLY A 174 6.01 -4.20 12.96
C GLY A 174 6.81 -3.97 11.67
N ARG A 175 6.32 -3.16 10.72
CA ARG A 175 7.09 -2.81 9.52
C ARG A 175 8.10 -1.71 9.84
N VAL A 176 9.35 -1.91 9.39
CA VAL A 176 10.39 -0.87 9.42
C VAL A 176 10.29 -0.04 8.14
N PHE A 177 10.27 1.29 8.30
CA PHE A 177 10.28 2.25 7.19
C PHE A 177 11.60 3.01 7.17
N SER A 178 12.19 3.23 6.00
CA SER A 178 13.28 4.19 5.85
C SER A 178 12.76 5.64 5.95
N ARG A 179 13.68 6.61 6.18
CA ARG A 179 13.32 8.03 6.22
C ARG A 179 12.74 8.50 4.90
N GLU A 180 13.31 8.05 3.79
CA GLU A 180 12.85 8.35 2.43
C GLU A 180 11.43 7.81 2.20
N GLN A 181 11.17 6.58 2.61
CA GLN A 181 9.84 5.97 2.51
C GLN A 181 8.79 6.73 3.35
N LEU A 182 9.15 7.19 4.55
CA LEU A 182 8.27 8.01 5.37
C LEU A 182 8.07 9.41 4.77
N LEU A 183 9.13 10.01 4.24
CA LEU A 183 9.06 11.30 3.57
C LEU A 183 8.07 11.26 2.41
N ASP A 184 8.23 10.29 1.53
CA ASP A 184 7.37 10.07 0.38
C ASP A 184 5.90 9.84 0.75
N ARG A 185 5.66 9.05 1.81
CA ARG A 185 4.30 8.71 2.25
C ARG A 185 3.58 9.86 2.93
N VAL A 186 4.29 10.61 3.76
CA VAL A 186 3.70 11.62 4.65
C VAL A 186 3.71 13.02 4.03
N TRP A 187 4.72 13.34 3.22
CA TRP A 187 4.86 14.67 2.59
C TRP A 187 4.56 14.65 1.09
N GLY A 188 4.71 13.49 0.41
CA GLY A 188 4.57 13.36 -1.03
C GLY A 188 5.88 13.54 -1.79
N ARG A 189 5.91 13.10 -3.06
CA ARG A 189 7.14 13.05 -3.88
C ARG A 189 7.64 14.41 -4.37
N ASP A 190 6.77 15.41 -4.47
CA ASP A 190 7.10 16.71 -5.05
C ASP A 190 7.60 17.74 -4.02
N ILE A 191 7.80 17.32 -2.78
CA ILE A 191 8.21 18.22 -1.70
C ILE A 191 9.67 17.97 -1.36
N TYR A 192 10.53 18.91 -1.72
CA TYR A 192 11.95 18.92 -1.35
C TYR A 192 12.11 19.30 0.15
N VAL A 193 11.97 18.31 1.02
CA VAL A 193 12.17 18.45 2.46
C VAL A 193 13.32 17.54 2.87
N ASP A 194 14.22 18.05 3.73
CA ASP A 194 15.32 17.24 4.26
C ASP A 194 14.78 16.04 5.05
N THR A 195 15.38 14.86 4.87
CA THR A 195 15.05 13.62 5.59
C THR A 195 15.09 13.77 7.12
N ARG A 196 15.88 14.72 7.64
CA ARG A 196 15.91 15.08 9.08
C ARG A 196 14.58 15.61 9.60
N THR A 197 13.72 16.13 8.73
CA THR A 197 12.37 16.56 9.10
C THR A 197 11.54 15.42 9.64
N VAL A 198 11.74 14.20 9.12
CA VAL A 198 11.10 12.99 9.61
C VAL A 198 11.41 12.76 11.09
N ASP A 199 12.69 12.89 11.50
CA ASP A 199 13.13 12.69 12.89
C ASP A 199 12.47 13.68 13.84
N VAL A 200 12.32 14.94 13.42
CA VAL A 200 11.66 15.98 14.22
C VAL A 200 10.19 15.63 14.48
N HIS A 201 9.47 15.20 13.44
CA HIS A 201 8.05 14.86 13.57
C HIS A 201 7.84 13.54 14.32
N ILE A 202 8.73 12.56 14.17
CA ILE A 202 8.73 11.35 15.01
C ILE A 202 8.93 11.71 16.49
N GLY A 203 9.88 12.62 16.79
CA GLY A 203 10.09 13.10 18.16
C GLY A 203 8.84 13.79 18.74
N ARG A 204 8.14 14.60 17.95
CA ARG A 204 6.89 15.25 18.36
C ARG A 204 5.77 14.23 18.57
N LEU A 205 5.64 13.26 17.67
CA LEU A 205 4.67 12.17 17.79
C LEU A 205 4.89 11.36 19.08
N ARG A 206 6.12 10.92 19.34
CA ARG A 206 6.47 10.22 20.57
C ARG A 206 6.10 11.02 21.82
N LYS A 207 6.48 12.30 21.84
CA LYS A 207 6.16 13.20 22.97
C LYS A 207 4.65 13.33 23.18
N ALA A 208 3.86 13.46 22.11
CA ALA A 208 2.40 13.56 22.23
C ALA A 208 1.78 12.26 22.76
N LEU A 209 2.28 11.11 22.32
CA LEU A 209 1.80 9.81 22.80
C LEU A 209 2.21 9.53 24.25
N THR A 210 3.44 9.85 24.68
CA THR A 210 3.92 9.61 26.05
C THR A 210 3.28 10.50 27.11
N HIS A 211 2.88 11.74 26.78
CA HIS A 211 2.21 12.63 27.73
C HIS A 211 0.86 12.11 28.25
N HIS A 212 0.30 11.09 27.63
CA HIS A 212 -1.01 10.51 27.97
C HIS A 212 -0.92 9.08 28.54
N GLY A 213 0.21 8.69 29.16
CA GLY A 213 0.26 7.58 30.08
C GLY A 213 0.82 6.25 29.58
N GLY A 214 1.61 6.23 28.52
CA GLY A 214 2.30 5.02 28.06
C GLY A 214 3.82 5.10 28.17
N SER A 215 4.47 3.97 28.46
CA SER A 215 5.91 3.80 28.23
C SER A 215 6.21 3.75 26.73
N ASP A 216 7.41 4.22 26.35
CA ASP A 216 7.95 4.20 24.96
C ASP A 216 7.87 2.81 24.30
#